data_07cbdc46dc0dcc756f4acfd9c42126fc
#
_entry.id   07cbdc46dc0dcc756f4acfd9c42126fc
#
_cell.length_a   1.000
_cell.length_b   1.000
_cell.length_c   1.000
_cell.angle_alpha   90.00
_cell.angle_beta   90.00
_cell.angle_gamma   90.00
#
_symmetry.space_group_name_H-M   'P 1'
#
loop_
_entity.id
_entity.type
_entity.pdbx_description
1 polymer ?
#
loop_
_entity_poly.entity_id
_entity_poly.type
_entity_poly.pdbx_seq_one_letter_code
_entity_poly.pdbx_strand_id
1 'polypeptide(L)'
;MASKIKVLQVIPKLGYGGAETGCYDIAHYLAEKSCSSFIATSGGQLLKYIKKSKVKVFRLPVHTKNPILIFLNAIILSLIILIKNINIVHARSRAPAWSCFIACFLTRRNFITTFHGTYNYKNKIKKFYNSVMLRSKLTIAGSNFIFKHINENYKNYLNEKNKLMVIFRGINLEYFDNRNISDKKKESLALNWNLDKEKFTILLPGRLTRWKGQLEFIEALNILLEDHNKTDFQAIILGSDQNRNVYSKKLSSLIERYNLNKNVKFISATRDMPI
;
A
#
# COMPACT_ATOMS: atom_id res chain seq x y z
N MET A 1 11.94 -12.48 32.45
CA MET A 1 11.30 -11.52 31.51
C MET A 1 11.18 -12.16 30.14
N ALA A 2 9.97 -12.27 29.56
CA ALA A 2 9.81 -12.79 28.21
C ALA A 2 10.59 -11.91 27.23
N SER A 3 11.36 -12.52 26.31
CA SER A 3 12.14 -11.77 25.34
C SER A 3 11.21 -10.98 24.42
N LYS A 4 11.48 -9.69 24.27
CA LYS A 4 10.70 -8.78 23.43
C LYS A 4 10.67 -9.27 21.99
N ILE A 5 9.50 -9.50 21.41
CA ILE A 5 9.35 -9.93 20.01
C ILE A 5 9.88 -8.84 19.07
N LYS A 6 10.71 -9.24 18.10
CA LYS A 6 11.34 -8.36 17.11
C LYS A 6 10.85 -8.70 15.71
N VAL A 7 10.20 -7.72 15.06
CA VAL A 7 9.56 -7.90 13.74
C VAL A 7 10.22 -6.99 12.71
N LEU A 8 10.66 -7.58 11.60
CA LEU A 8 11.15 -6.87 10.42
C LEU A 8 10.11 -6.95 9.30
N GLN A 9 9.49 -5.83 8.96
CA GLN A 9 8.66 -5.72 7.76
C GLN A 9 9.52 -5.32 6.55
N VAL A 10 9.32 -6.00 5.41
CA VAL A 10 10.08 -5.72 4.18
C VAL A 10 9.11 -5.36 3.06
N ILE A 11 9.26 -4.15 2.53
CA ILE A 11 8.39 -3.57 1.51
C ILE A 11 9.20 -2.84 0.44
N PRO A 12 8.83 -2.93 -0.87
CA PRO A 12 9.62 -2.32 -1.94
C PRO A 12 9.84 -0.81 -1.75
N LYS A 13 8.75 -0.06 -1.57
CA LYS A 13 8.75 1.39 -1.29
C LYS A 13 7.70 1.68 -0.23
N LEU A 14 7.94 2.67 0.61
CA LEU A 14 7.00 3.12 1.64
C LEU A 14 6.30 4.40 1.16
N GLY A 15 5.47 4.26 0.12
CA GLY A 15 4.66 5.33 -0.47
C GLY A 15 3.29 5.50 0.20
N TYR A 16 2.36 6.18 -0.48
CA TYR A 16 0.99 6.41 0.03
C TYR A 16 -0.02 5.32 -0.38
N GLY A 17 0.41 4.20 -0.91
CA GLY A 17 -0.50 3.11 -1.25
C GLY A 17 -0.98 2.35 0.00
N GLY A 18 -2.09 1.61 -0.17
CA GLY A 18 -2.68 0.88 0.94
C GLY A 18 -1.76 -0.15 1.60
N ALA A 19 -0.94 -0.88 0.86
CA ALA A 19 0.03 -1.83 1.43
C ALA A 19 1.11 -1.10 2.25
N GLU A 20 1.50 0.07 1.77
CA GLU A 20 2.53 0.94 2.32
C GLU A 20 2.07 1.60 3.62
N THR A 21 0.86 2.19 3.63
CA THR A 21 0.26 2.74 4.87
C THR A 21 0.04 1.65 5.90
N GLY A 22 -0.47 0.46 5.51
CA GLY A 22 -0.60 -0.66 6.43
C GLY A 22 0.73 -1.18 6.98
N CYS A 23 1.84 -1.07 6.23
CA CYS A 23 3.18 -1.36 6.76
C CYS A 23 3.60 -0.34 7.82
N TYR A 24 3.38 0.93 7.53
CA TYR A 24 3.64 2.04 8.45
C TYR A 24 2.84 1.90 9.75
N ASP A 25 1.52 1.67 9.64
CA ASP A 25 0.62 1.58 10.80
C ASP A 25 0.98 0.39 11.69
N ILE A 26 1.18 -0.79 11.10
CA ILE A 26 1.57 -1.99 11.84
C ILE A 26 2.94 -1.81 12.50
N ALA A 27 3.89 -1.13 11.84
CA ALA A 27 5.20 -0.90 12.45
C ALA A 27 5.11 -0.05 13.73
N HIS A 28 4.29 1.00 13.72
CA HIS A 28 4.09 1.86 14.89
C HIS A 28 3.27 1.15 15.97
N TYR A 29 2.20 0.45 15.58
CA TYR A 29 1.38 -0.33 16.51
C TYR A 29 2.20 -1.40 17.25
N LEU A 30 3.03 -2.16 16.54
CA LEU A 30 3.91 -3.16 17.17
C LEU A 30 4.86 -2.51 18.17
N ALA A 31 5.41 -1.36 17.86
CA ALA A 31 6.30 -0.62 18.77
C ALA A 31 5.54 -0.15 20.04
N GLU A 32 4.28 0.23 19.91
CA GLU A 32 3.39 0.58 21.03
C GLU A 32 3.01 -0.63 21.90
N LYS A 33 2.91 -1.81 21.29
CA LYS A 33 2.66 -3.09 21.98
C LYS A 33 3.95 -3.79 22.46
N SER A 34 4.95 -3.00 22.81
CA SER A 34 6.21 -3.50 23.39
C SER A 34 7.03 -4.44 22.49
N CYS A 35 6.77 -4.48 21.18
CA CYS A 35 7.62 -5.17 20.20
C CYS A 35 8.73 -4.26 19.70
N SER A 36 9.87 -4.83 19.31
CA SER A 36 10.87 -4.07 18.53
C SER A 36 10.50 -4.10 17.05
N SER A 37 10.28 -2.93 16.46
CA SER A 37 9.78 -2.80 15.09
C SER A 37 10.83 -2.28 14.13
N PHE A 38 10.98 -2.97 13.00
CA PHE A 38 11.95 -2.66 11.96
C PHE A 38 11.26 -2.66 10.59
N ILE A 39 11.73 -1.79 9.70
CA ILE A 39 11.32 -1.76 8.28
C ILE A 39 12.55 -1.80 7.39
N ALA A 40 12.55 -2.67 6.37
CA ALA A 40 13.49 -2.61 5.25
C ALA A 40 12.77 -2.19 3.98
N THR A 41 13.28 -1.15 3.30
CA THR A 41 12.66 -0.56 2.11
C THR A 41 13.66 0.19 1.26
N SER A 42 13.38 0.36 -0.04
CA SER A 42 14.23 1.19 -0.91
C SER A 42 13.97 2.70 -0.75
N GLY A 43 12.94 3.10 0.00
CA GLY A 43 12.57 4.50 0.20
C GLY A 43 11.07 4.72 0.20
N GLY A 44 10.63 5.96 0.06
CA GLY A 44 9.24 6.36 -0.08
C GLY A 44 8.83 7.53 0.81
N GLN A 45 7.69 8.14 0.46
CA GLN A 45 7.24 9.40 1.06
C GLN A 45 6.85 9.26 2.55
N LEU A 46 6.37 8.09 2.99
CA LEU A 46 6.00 7.86 4.39
C LEU A 46 7.21 7.83 5.33
N LEU A 47 8.43 7.73 4.81
CA LEU A 47 9.64 7.72 5.65
C LEU A 47 9.79 8.98 6.50
N LYS A 48 9.36 10.13 5.98
CA LYS A 48 9.41 11.42 6.72
C LYS A 48 8.54 11.43 7.97
N TYR A 49 7.55 10.54 8.05
CA TYR A 49 6.63 10.44 9.19
C TYR A 49 6.99 9.32 10.17
N ILE A 50 8.00 8.51 9.87
CA ILE A 50 8.45 7.44 10.78
C ILE A 50 9.00 8.05 12.07
N LYS A 51 8.42 7.65 13.20
CA LYS A 51 8.94 7.98 14.53
C LYS A 51 10.20 7.15 14.79
N LYS A 52 11.38 7.71 14.50
CA LYS A 52 12.69 7.00 14.56
C LYS A 52 13.01 6.42 15.95
N SER A 53 12.46 6.98 17.02
CA SER A 53 12.54 6.43 18.38
C SER A 53 11.76 5.11 18.55
N LYS A 54 10.73 4.87 17.75
CA LYS A 54 9.85 3.70 17.83
C LYS A 54 10.19 2.64 16.77
N VAL A 55 10.51 3.07 15.53
CA VAL A 55 10.70 2.19 14.37
C VAL A 55 12.05 2.45 13.71
N LYS A 56 12.88 1.41 13.60
CA LYS A 56 14.17 1.47 12.92
C LYS A 56 14.03 1.11 11.44
N VAL A 57 14.66 1.88 10.55
CA VAL A 57 14.55 1.70 9.09
C VAL A 57 15.91 1.34 8.50
N PHE A 58 15.92 0.30 7.65
CA PHE A 58 17.06 -0.07 6.81
C PHE A 58 16.75 0.29 5.35
N ARG A 59 17.67 1.00 4.70
CA ARG A 59 17.58 1.35 3.28
C ARG A 59 18.25 0.27 2.45
N LEU A 60 17.46 -0.52 1.70
CA LEU A 60 17.93 -1.61 0.85
C LEU A 60 17.16 -1.63 -0.47
N PRO A 61 17.76 -2.00 -1.61
CA PRO A 61 17.11 -2.06 -2.91
C PRO A 61 16.19 -3.28 -3.05
N VAL A 62 15.33 -3.53 -2.04
CA VAL A 62 14.41 -4.69 -1.96
C VAL A 62 13.26 -4.66 -2.97
N HIS A 63 13.14 -3.60 -3.77
CA HIS A 63 12.19 -3.49 -4.88
C HIS A 63 12.65 -4.23 -6.14
N THR A 64 13.90 -4.62 -6.20
CA THR A 64 14.53 -5.24 -7.38
C THR A 64 13.91 -6.59 -7.75
N LYS A 65 13.96 -6.89 -9.06
CA LYS A 65 13.63 -8.21 -9.61
C LYS A 65 14.87 -8.91 -10.22
N ASN A 66 16.02 -8.25 -10.17
CA ASN A 66 17.29 -8.83 -10.62
C ASN A 66 17.71 -9.95 -9.67
N PRO A 67 17.95 -11.19 -10.14
CA PRO A 67 18.29 -12.35 -9.30
C PRO A 67 19.55 -12.12 -8.44
N ILE A 68 20.58 -11.51 -9.00
CA ILE A 68 21.84 -11.22 -8.28
C ILE A 68 21.57 -10.27 -7.13
N LEU A 69 20.84 -9.19 -7.36
CA LEU A 69 20.48 -8.23 -6.32
C LEU A 69 19.52 -8.81 -5.29
N ILE A 70 18.64 -9.75 -5.70
CA ILE A 70 17.79 -10.50 -4.76
C ILE A 70 18.66 -11.32 -3.80
N PHE A 71 19.68 -12.01 -4.32
CA PHE A 71 20.59 -12.81 -3.52
C PHE A 71 21.46 -11.93 -2.59
N LEU A 72 22.03 -10.83 -3.09
CA LEU A 72 22.75 -9.86 -2.25
C LEU A 72 21.88 -9.27 -1.13
N ASN A 73 20.64 -8.91 -1.46
CA ASN A 73 19.68 -8.46 -0.44
C ASN A 73 19.39 -9.55 0.59
N ALA A 74 19.36 -10.83 0.19
CA ALA A 74 19.14 -11.94 1.12
C ALA A 74 20.29 -12.07 2.11
N ILE A 75 21.55 -11.93 1.66
CA ILE A 75 22.75 -11.91 2.54
C ILE A 75 22.66 -10.75 3.53
N ILE A 76 22.41 -9.53 3.06
CA ILE A 76 22.31 -8.35 3.91
C ILE A 76 21.16 -8.49 4.93
N LEU A 77 20.00 -8.99 4.49
CA LEU A 77 18.89 -9.26 5.39
C LEU A 77 19.23 -10.34 6.43
N SER A 78 19.98 -11.38 6.05
CA SER A 78 20.44 -12.41 6.99
C SER A 78 21.33 -11.80 8.08
N LEU A 79 22.26 -10.94 7.72
CA LEU A 79 23.10 -10.21 8.69
C LEU A 79 22.26 -9.34 9.62
N ILE A 80 21.31 -8.57 9.08
CA ILE A 80 20.39 -7.74 9.89
C ILE A 80 19.58 -8.61 10.85
N ILE A 81 19.06 -9.75 10.38
CA ILE A 81 18.27 -10.69 11.17
C ILE A 81 19.08 -11.22 12.36
N LEU A 82 20.33 -11.61 12.12
CA LEU A 82 21.21 -12.15 13.16
C LEU A 82 21.65 -11.05 14.15
N ILE A 83 22.19 -9.94 13.66
CA ILE A 83 22.71 -8.84 14.50
C ILE A 83 21.60 -8.22 15.37
N LYS A 84 20.40 -8.06 14.83
CA LYS A 84 19.24 -7.51 15.56
C LYS A 84 18.43 -8.57 16.30
N ASN A 85 18.77 -9.83 16.13
CA ASN A 85 18.03 -10.99 16.67
C ASN A 85 16.52 -10.93 16.34
N ILE A 86 16.20 -10.73 15.03
CA ILE A 86 14.84 -10.65 14.53
C ILE A 86 14.16 -12.02 14.69
N ASN A 87 12.93 -12.04 15.20
CA ASN A 87 12.14 -13.27 15.38
C ASN A 87 11.25 -13.57 14.17
N ILE A 88 10.68 -12.50 13.56
CA ILE A 88 9.70 -12.59 12.48
C ILE A 88 10.09 -11.64 11.37
N VAL A 89 10.14 -12.15 10.15
CA VAL A 89 10.32 -11.37 8.92
C VAL A 89 9.01 -11.40 8.13
N HIS A 90 8.46 -10.22 7.85
CA HIS A 90 7.19 -10.06 7.16
C HIS A 90 7.36 -9.40 5.80
N ALA A 91 7.33 -10.17 4.72
CA ALA A 91 7.34 -9.61 3.37
C ALA A 91 5.93 -9.16 2.95
N ARG A 92 5.86 -7.91 2.51
CA ARG A 92 4.60 -7.27 2.12
C ARG A 92 4.43 -7.13 0.60
N SER A 93 5.29 -7.80 -0.17
CA SER A 93 5.22 -7.81 -1.64
C SER A 93 6.12 -8.92 -2.20
N ARG A 94 5.85 -9.34 -3.45
CA ARG A 94 6.58 -10.41 -4.16
C ARG A 94 8.06 -10.09 -4.37
N ALA A 95 8.40 -8.85 -4.70
CA ALA A 95 9.80 -8.49 -4.96
C ALA A 95 10.70 -8.75 -3.75
N PRO A 96 10.42 -8.23 -2.55
CA PRO A 96 11.22 -8.53 -1.36
C PRO A 96 11.04 -9.96 -0.84
N ALA A 97 9.93 -10.64 -1.17
CA ALA A 97 9.63 -11.95 -0.60
C ALA A 97 10.69 -13.01 -0.95
N TRP A 98 11.30 -12.97 -2.13
CA TRP A 98 12.40 -13.88 -2.48
C TRP A 98 13.63 -13.68 -1.60
N SER A 99 14.08 -12.43 -1.40
CA SER A 99 15.20 -12.15 -0.51
C SER A 99 14.89 -12.52 0.95
N CYS A 100 13.65 -12.24 1.40
CA CYS A 100 13.20 -12.62 2.75
C CYS A 100 13.14 -14.15 2.93
N PHE A 101 12.62 -14.88 1.94
CA PHE A 101 12.54 -16.34 1.98
C PHE A 101 13.93 -16.96 2.15
N ILE A 102 14.89 -16.56 1.31
CA ILE A 102 16.28 -17.03 1.38
C ILE A 102 16.89 -16.65 2.74
N ALA A 103 16.75 -15.39 3.16
CA ALA A 103 17.31 -14.94 4.43
C ALA A 103 16.74 -15.69 5.64
N CYS A 104 15.43 -15.95 5.66
CA CYS A 104 14.78 -16.70 6.73
C CYS A 104 15.16 -18.20 6.71
N PHE A 105 15.37 -18.78 5.53
CA PHE A 105 15.87 -20.15 5.40
C PHE A 105 17.28 -20.27 6.00
N LEU A 106 18.20 -19.36 5.65
CA LEU A 106 19.58 -19.35 6.17
C LEU A 106 19.63 -19.09 7.69
N THR A 107 18.76 -18.23 8.20
CA THR A 107 18.78 -17.83 9.61
C THR A 107 17.81 -18.59 10.50
N ARG A 108 17.03 -19.52 9.93
CA ARG A 108 15.99 -20.31 10.61
C ARG A 108 14.96 -19.45 11.36
N ARG A 109 14.60 -18.29 10.78
CA ARG A 109 13.62 -17.36 11.37
C ARG A 109 12.24 -17.50 10.74
N ASN A 110 11.21 -17.08 11.46
CA ASN A 110 9.84 -17.18 10.97
C ASN A 110 9.60 -16.18 9.82
N PHE A 111 9.18 -16.70 8.69
CA PHE A 111 8.81 -15.95 7.50
C PHE A 111 7.29 -15.88 7.38
N ILE A 112 6.74 -14.68 7.25
CA ILE A 112 5.32 -14.44 6.99
C ILE A 112 5.14 -13.49 5.80
N THR A 113 3.98 -13.58 5.15
CA THR A 113 3.67 -12.78 3.97
C THR A 113 2.25 -12.23 4.03
N THR A 114 1.98 -11.14 3.31
CA THR A 114 0.62 -10.64 3.08
C THR A 114 0.36 -10.43 1.60
N PHE A 115 -0.70 -11.04 1.08
CA PHE A 115 -1.26 -10.75 -0.24
C PHE A 115 -2.14 -9.50 -0.15
N HIS A 116 -1.73 -8.42 -0.84
CA HIS A 116 -2.45 -7.15 -0.88
C HIS A 116 -3.35 -6.97 -2.10
N GLY A 117 -3.38 -7.94 -3.00
CA GLY A 117 -4.17 -7.91 -4.22
C GLY A 117 -4.05 -9.22 -4.99
N THR A 118 -4.77 -9.36 -6.10
CA THR A 118 -4.66 -10.50 -6.99
C THR A 118 -3.30 -10.49 -7.70
N TYR A 119 -2.60 -11.60 -7.66
CA TYR A 119 -1.34 -11.77 -8.37
C TYR A 119 -1.57 -12.57 -9.65
N ASN A 120 -2.15 -11.89 -10.65
CA ASN A 120 -2.41 -12.51 -11.94
C ASN A 120 -1.10 -12.90 -12.64
N TYR A 121 -1.16 -13.97 -13.41
CA TYR A 121 -0.03 -14.49 -14.18
C TYR A 121 -0.46 -14.84 -15.60
N LYS A 122 0.45 -14.60 -16.57
CA LYS A 122 0.24 -14.96 -17.98
C LYS A 122 0.92 -16.27 -18.36
N ASN A 123 1.90 -16.73 -17.57
CA ASN A 123 2.68 -17.94 -17.83
C ASN A 123 3.14 -18.61 -16.52
N LYS A 124 3.68 -19.84 -16.65
CA LYS A 124 4.15 -20.65 -15.52
C LYS A 124 5.29 -19.99 -14.73
N ILE A 125 6.21 -19.27 -15.41
CA ILE A 125 7.33 -18.58 -14.79
C ILE A 125 6.83 -17.48 -13.86
N LYS A 126 5.87 -16.66 -14.32
CA LYS A 126 5.28 -15.62 -13.50
C LYS A 126 4.45 -16.18 -12.34
N LYS A 127 3.78 -17.31 -12.55
CA LYS A 127 3.08 -18.05 -11.47
C LYS A 127 4.07 -18.52 -10.41
N PHE A 128 5.18 -19.14 -10.82
CA PHE A 128 6.26 -19.54 -9.92
C PHE A 128 6.86 -18.34 -9.16
N TYR A 129 7.16 -17.23 -9.86
CA TYR A 129 7.64 -16.02 -9.21
C TYR A 129 6.68 -15.50 -8.13
N ASN A 130 5.39 -15.52 -8.40
CA ASN A 130 4.37 -15.10 -7.42
C ASN A 130 4.26 -16.08 -6.24
N SER A 131 4.52 -17.37 -6.44
CA SER A 131 4.32 -18.41 -5.43
C SER A 131 5.22 -18.28 -4.20
N VAL A 132 6.30 -17.48 -4.27
CA VAL A 132 7.15 -17.21 -3.10
C VAL A 132 6.36 -16.68 -1.90
N MET A 133 5.27 -15.97 -2.15
CA MET A 133 4.39 -15.47 -1.10
C MET A 133 3.69 -16.59 -0.30
N LEU A 134 3.63 -17.80 -0.84
CA LEU A 134 3.04 -18.98 -0.21
C LEU A 134 4.08 -19.93 0.42
N ARG A 135 5.37 -19.59 0.30
CA ARG A 135 6.46 -20.34 0.94
C ARG A 135 6.72 -19.91 2.37
N SER A 136 5.83 -19.08 2.91
CA SER A 136 5.89 -18.56 4.28
C SER A 136 5.20 -19.52 5.26
N LYS A 137 5.60 -19.48 6.53
CA LYS A 137 4.92 -20.22 7.60
C LYS A 137 3.45 -19.78 7.77
N LEU A 138 3.20 -18.48 7.54
CA LEU A 138 1.87 -17.89 7.55
C LEU A 138 1.72 -16.93 6.37
N THR A 139 0.75 -17.21 5.51
CA THR A 139 0.30 -16.31 4.46
C THR A 139 -0.99 -15.62 4.90
N ILE A 140 -0.99 -14.29 4.90
CA ILE A 140 -2.15 -13.48 5.22
C ILE A 140 -2.84 -13.04 3.94
N ALA A 141 -4.11 -13.36 3.80
CA ALA A 141 -5.00 -12.80 2.79
C ALA A 141 -5.73 -11.58 3.39
N GLY A 142 -5.65 -10.41 2.74
CA GLY A 142 -6.25 -9.17 3.24
C GLY A 142 -7.79 -9.11 3.14
N SER A 143 -8.41 -10.10 2.51
CA SER A 143 -9.87 -10.23 2.38
C SER A 143 -10.25 -11.66 1.97
N ASN A 144 -11.55 -12.02 2.11
CA ASN A 144 -12.09 -13.28 1.62
C ASN A 144 -11.93 -13.44 0.10
N PHE A 145 -12.04 -12.35 -0.66
CA PHE A 145 -11.80 -12.33 -2.09
C PHE A 145 -10.34 -12.76 -2.43
N ILE A 146 -9.35 -12.23 -1.73
CA ILE A 146 -7.96 -12.61 -1.91
C ILE A 146 -7.71 -14.05 -1.46
N PHE A 147 -8.34 -14.50 -0.37
CA PHE A 147 -8.27 -15.88 0.09
C PHE A 147 -8.78 -16.85 -0.99
N LYS A 148 -9.97 -16.57 -1.56
CA LYS A 148 -10.55 -17.34 -2.67
C LYS A 148 -9.62 -17.35 -3.89
N HIS A 149 -9.11 -16.17 -4.30
CA HIS A 149 -8.15 -16.06 -5.39
C HIS A 149 -6.89 -16.93 -5.20
N ILE A 150 -6.34 -16.98 -3.99
CA ILE A 150 -5.17 -17.80 -3.67
C ILE A 150 -5.52 -19.29 -3.82
N ASN A 151 -6.63 -19.76 -3.25
CA ASN A 151 -7.05 -21.14 -3.33
C ASN A 151 -7.33 -21.60 -4.78
N GLU A 152 -7.96 -20.75 -5.60
CA GLU A 152 -8.26 -21.09 -6.99
C GLU A 152 -7.00 -21.11 -7.87
N ASN A 153 -6.11 -20.15 -7.69
CA ASN A 153 -5.01 -19.91 -8.63
C ASN A 153 -3.68 -20.51 -8.18
N TYR A 154 -3.49 -20.76 -6.87
CA TYR A 154 -2.21 -21.14 -6.27
C TYR A 154 -2.28 -22.36 -5.35
N LYS A 155 -3.38 -23.12 -5.36
CA LYS A 155 -3.59 -24.31 -4.49
C LYS A 155 -2.39 -25.23 -4.45
N ASN A 156 -1.76 -25.50 -5.59
CA ASN A 156 -0.62 -26.41 -5.71
C ASN A 156 0.67 -25.93 -5.01
N TYR A 157 0.70 -24.69 -4.52
CA TYR A 157 1.80 -24.12 -3.74
C TYR A 157 1.49 -24.05 -2.24
N LEU A 158 0.25 -24.37 -1.86
CA LEU A 158 -0.13 -24.53 -0.45
C LEU A 158 0.22 -25.95 -0.01
N ASN A 159 0.81 -26.09 1.15
CA ASN A 159 1.08 -27.37 1.79
C ASN A 159 0.63 -27.30 3.27
N GLU A 160 0.57 -28.43 3.93
CA GLU A 160 0.12 -28.55 5.33
C GLU A 160 0.95 -27.72 6.31
N LYS A 161 2.22 -27.42 5.98
CA LYS A 161 3.11 -26.62 6.81
C LYS A 161 2.87 -25.12 6.70
N ASN A 162 2.13 -24.68 5.67
CA ASN A 162 1.90 -23.27 5.33
C ASN A 162 0.47 -22.87 5.65
N LYS A 163 0.30 -22.10 6.70
CA LYS A 163 -1.03 -21.61 7.11
C LYS A 163 -1.47 -20.44 6.25
N LEU A 164 -2.65 -20.55 5.61
CA LEU A 164 -3.33 -19.44 4.94
C LEU A 164 -4.47 -18.94 5.81
N MET A 165 -4.47 -17.64 6.13
CA MET A 165 -5.50 -17.03 6.97
C MET A 165 -6.01 -15.72 6.36
N VAL A 166 -7.29 -15.42 6.57
CA VAL A 166 -7.85 -14.10 6.33
C VAL A 166 -7.60 -13.24 7.57
N ILE A 167 -6.91 -12.13 7.38
CA ILE A 167 -6.77 -11.07 8.38
C ILE A 167 -7.12 -9.76 7.69
N PHE A 168 -8.29 -9.23 7.99
CA PHE A 168 -8.75 -7.96 7.43
C PHE A 168 -7.83 -6.81 7.85
N ARG A 169 -7.75 -5.80 7.00
CA ARG A 169 -6.98 -4.62 7.32
C ARG A 169 -7.73 -3.75 8.32
N GLY A 170 -7.03 -3.38 9.38
CA GLY A 170 -7.50 -2.35 10.30
C GLY A 170 -7.14 -0.94 9.86
N ILE A 171 -7.79 0.02 10.47
CA ILE A 171 -7.48 1.45 10.39
C ILE A 171 -7.31 2.01 11.80
N ASN A 172 -6.65 3.14 11.91
CA ASN A 172 -6.61 3.89 13.16
C ASN A 172 -7.92 4.68 13.30
N LEU A 173 -8.82 4.22 14.16
CA LEU A 173 -10.13 4.83 14.36
C LEU A 173 -10.03 6.26 14.92
N GLU A 174 -9.09 6.54 15.81
CA GLU A 174 -8.87 7.91 16.33
C GLU A 174 -8.44 8.87 15.21
N TYR A 175 -7.58 8.40 14.31
CA TYR A 175 -7.10 9.20 13.17
C TYR A 175 -8.21 9.52 12.17
N PHE A 176 -9.17 8.61 11.98
CA PHE A 176 -10.30 8.77 11.06
C PHE A 176 -11.58 9.24 11.75
N ASP A 177 -11.53 9.61 13.02
CA ASP A 177 -12.67 10.17 13.73
C ASP A 177 -12.81 11.67 13.40
N ASN A 178 -13.91 12.04 12.77
CA ASN A 178 -14.16 13.41 12.36
C ASN A 178 -14.27 14.37 13.56
N ARG A 179 -14.62 13.87 14.76
CA ARG A 179 -14.66 14.65 16.02
C ARG A 179 -13.26 15.18 16.42
N ASN A 180 -12.20 14.51 15.96
CA ASN A 180 -10.81 14.91 16.20
C ASN A 180 -10.27 15.88 15.14
N ILE A 181 -11.12 16.29 14.18
CA ILE A 181 -10.75 17.19 13.10
C ILE A 181 -11.35 18.56 13.37
N SER A 182 -10.50 19.53 13.71
CA SER A 182 -10.96 20.91 13.96
C SER A 182 -11.42 21.58 12.66
N ASP A 183 -12.42 22.47 12.77
CA ASP A 183 -12.92 23.23 11.62
C ASP A 183 -11.83 24.05 10.95
N LYS A 184 -10.89 24.60 11.74
CA LYS A 184 -9.70 25.29 11.22
C LYS A 184 -8.87 24.41 10.27
N LYS A 185 -8.76 23.09 10.53
CA LYS A 185 -8.07 22.17 9.61
C LYS A 185 -8.86 21.95 8.33
N LYS A 186 -10.19 21.79 8.43
CA LYS A 186 -11.07 21.66 7.27
C LYS A 186 -11.01 22.89 6.39
N GLU A 187 -11.09 24.08 6.98
CA GLU A 187 -10.97 25.35 6.26
C GLU A 187 -9.60 25.51 5.59
N SER A 188 -8.52 25.22 6.31
CA SER A 188 -7.17 25.26 5.74
C SER A 188 -7.02 24.32 4.55
N LEU A 189 -7.60 23.10 4.62
CA LEU A 189 -7.57 22.16 3.52
C LEU A 189 -8.40 22.66 2.34
N ALA A 190 -9.61 23.18 2.59
CA ALA A 190 -10.47 23.73 1.56
C ALA A 190 -9.80 24.90 0.82
N LEU A 191 -9.12 25.78 1.54
CA LEU A 191 -8.33 26.88 0.96
C LEU A 191 -7.16 26.34 0.11
N ASN A 192 -6.39 25.38 0.66
CA ASN A 192 -5.25 24.80 -0.05
C ASN A 192 -5.65 24.06 -1.34
N TRP A 193 -6.84 23.50 -1.37
CA TRP A 193 -7.38 22.81 -2.53
C TRP A 193 -8.24 23.74 -3.41
N ASN A 194 -8.35 25.01 -3.02
CA ASN A 194 -9.17 26.01 -3.70
C ASN A 194 -10.61 25.52 -3.89
N LEU A 195 -11.22 25.01 -2.82
CA LEU A 195 -12.60 24.51 -2.84
C LEU A 195 -13.59 25.68 -2.68
N ASP A 196 -14.64 25.62 -3.45
CA ASP A 196 -15.81 26.48 -3.30
C ASP A 196 -16.73 25.88 -2.22
N LYS A 197 -17.02 26.66 -1.17
CA LYS A 197 -17.82 26.20 -0.03
C LYS A 197 -19.31 26.04 -0.38
N GLU A 198 -19.78 26.72 -1.40
CA GLU A 198 -21.17 26.68 -1.85
C GLU A 198 -21.45 25.48 -2.77
N LYS A 199 -20.39 24.83 -3.29
CA LYS A 199 -20.55 23.69 -4.20
C LYS A 199 -20.48 22.36 -3.49
N PHE A 200 -21.29 21.41 -3.97
CA PHE A 200 -21.21 20.04 -3.54
C PHE A 200 -19.87 19.41 -3.98
N THR A 201 -19.11 18.86 -3.05
CA THR A 201 -17.79 18.28 -3.32
C THR A 201 -17.85 16.77 -3.48
N ILE A 202 -17.43 16.25 -4.63
CA ILE A 202 -17.34 14.83 -4.93
C ILE A 202 -15.87 14.42 -4.93
N LEU A 203 -15.47 13.45 -4.11
CA LEU A 203 -14.08 13.02 -3.95
C LEU A 203 -13.87 11.58 -4.44
N LEU A 204 -12.92 11.39 -5.37
CA LEU A 204 -12.42 10.07 -5.77
C LEU A 204 -10.94 9.90 -5.35
N PRO A 205 -10.66 9.30 -4.20
CA PRO A 205 -9.29 9.06 -3.75
C PRO A 205 -8.73 7.75 -4.32
N GLY A 206 -7.53 7.79 -4.89
CA GLY A 206 -6.85 6.61 -5.37
C GLY A 206 -5.68 6.89 -6.30
N ARG A 207 -4.78 5.93 -6.44
CA ARG A 207 -3.72 6.04 -7.45
C ARG A 207 -4.33 6.23 -8.83
N LEU A 208 -3.73 7.09 -9.66
CA LEU A 208 -4.16 7.27 -11.04
C LEU A 208 -3.80 6.03 -11.85
N THR A 209 -4.73 5.09 -11.91
CA THR A 209 -4.61 3.82 -12.61
C THR A 209 -5.97 3.35 -13.06
N ARG A 210 -6.06 2.73 -14.26
CA ARG A 210 -7.32 2.37 -14.88
C ARG A 210 -8.31 1.62 -13.97
N TRP A 211 -7.83 0.68 -13.16
CA TRP A 211 -8.69 -0.11 -12.26
C TRP A 211 -9.21 0.64 -11.03
N LYS A 212 -8.94 1.94 -10.93
CA LYS A 212 -9.48 2.81 -9.86
C LYS A 212 -10.68 3.63 -10.30
N GLY A 213 -11.10 3.46 -11.56
CA GLY A 213 -12.35 4.00 -12.03
C GLY A 213 -12.36 5.50 -12.35
N GLN A 214 -11.18 6.15 -12.52
CA GLN A 214 -11.16 7.59 -12.83
C GLN A 214 -11.78 7.92 -14.19
N LEU A 215 -11.68 7.05 -15.19
CA LEU A 215 -12.35 7.26 -16.47
C LEU A 215 -13.87 7.25 -16.30
N GLU A 216 -14.37 6.19 -15.70
CA GLU A 216 -15.79 5.98 -15.41
C GLU A 216 -16.34 7.11 -14.51
N PHE A 217 -15.52 7.62 -13.59
CA PHE A 217 -15.88 8.77 -12.76
C PHE A 217 -16.06 10.05 -13.58
N ILE A 218 -15.14 10.35 -14.52
CA ILE A 218 -15.24 11.53 -15.38
C ILE A 218 -16.47 11.41 -16.33
N GLU A 219 -16.71 10.21 -16.86
CA GLU A 219 -17.91 9.93 -17.69
C GLU A 219 -19.20 10.17 -16.88
N ALA A 220 -19.26 9.71 -15.63
CA ALA A 220 -20.41 9.96 -14.75
C ALA A 220 -20.61 11.45 -14.42
N LEU A 221 -19.51 12.22 -14.25
CA LEU A 221 -19.59 13.67 -14.07
C LEU A 221 -20.12 14.38 -15.32
N ASN A 222 -19.77 13.90 -16.52
CA ASN A 222 -20.32 14.42 -17.77
C ASN A 222 -21.83 14.19 -17.87
N ILE A 223 -22.30 12.99 -17.54
CA ILE A 223 -23.74 12.68 -17.48
C ILE A 223 -24.45 13.61 -16.47
N LEU A 224 -23.85 13.83 -15.29
CA LEU A 224 -24.39 14.71 -14.28
C LEU A 224 -24.55 16.14 -14.79
N LEU A 225 -23.60 16.62 -15.59
CA LEU A 225 -23.61 17.96 -16.16
C LEU A 225 -24.61 18.10 -17.32
N GLU A 226 -24.56 17.18 -18.30
CA GLU A 226 -25.32 17.26 -19.55
C GLU A 226 -26.76 16.78 -19.37
N ASP A 227 -26.97 15.58 -18.80
CA ASP A 227 -28.31 14.96 -18.76
C ASP A 227 -29.16 15.49 -17.58
N HIS A 228 -28.50 15.88 -16.48
CA HIS A 228 -29.18 16.35 -15.28
C HIS A 228 -29.05 17.86 -15.03
N ASN A 229 -28.36 18.57 -15.91
CA ASN A 229 -28.10 20.01 -15.82
C ASN A 229 -27.62 20.48 -14.43
N LYS A 230 -26.85 19.62 -13.75
CA LYS A 230 -26.29 19.89 -12.42
C LYS A 230 -24.90 20.53 -12.57
N THR A 231 -24.82 21.82 -12.33
CA THR A 231 -23.58 22.61 -12.45
C THR A 231 -22.93 22.89 -11.10
N ASP A 232 -23.67 22.71 -10.02
CA ASP A 232 -23.37 23.16 -8.64
C ASP A 232 -22.50 22.16 -7.88
N PHE A 233 -21.52 21.56 -8.58
CA PHE A 233 -20.59 20.64 -7.97
C PHE A 233 -19.12 20.95 -8.32
N GLN A 234 -18.23 20.47 -7.48
CA GLN A 234 -16.81 20.34 -7.77
C GLN A 234 -16.35 18.92 -7.48
N ALA A 235 -15.49 18.38 -8.32
CA ALA A 235 -15.00 17.02 -8.19
C ALA A 235 -13.48 17.01 -8.03
N ILE A 236 -12.99 16.13 -7.14
CA ILE A 236 -11.57 16.01 -6.82
C ILE A 236 -11.11 14.59 -7.14
N ILE A 237 -10.16 14.48 -8.03
CA ILE A 237 -9.42 13.25 -8.27
C ILE A 237 -8.13 13.33 -7.46
N LEU A 238 -8.10 12.64 -6.32
CA LEU A 238 -7.01 12.69 -5.35
C LEU A 238 -6.07 11.49 -5.50
N GLY A 239 -4.82 11.71 -5.87
CA GLY A 239 -3.84 10.65 -5.95
C GLY A 239 -2.59 10.98 -6.73
N SER A 240 -1.76 9.96 -6.97
CA SER A 240 -0.53 10.09 -7.74
C SER A 240 -0.51 9.08 -8.89
N ASP A 241 0.02 9.48 -10.03
CA ASP A 241 0.29 8.63 -11.19
C ASP A 241 1.60 7.82 -11.03
N GLN A 242 2.36 8.08 -9.98
CA GLN A 242 3.65 7.44 -9.72
C GLN A 242 4.65 7.63 -10.88
N ASN A 243 4.65 8.81 -11.52
CA ASN A 243 5.43 9.17 -12.69
C ASN A 243 5.04 8.37 -13.96
N ARG A 244 3.77 7.97 -14.10
CA ARG A 244 3.21 7.28 -15.26
C ARG A 244 2.27 8.20 -16.03
N ASN A 245 2.81 9.24 -16.62
CA ASN A 245 2.09 10.38 -17.20
C ASN A 245 1.09 10.03 -18.33
N VAL A 246 1.16 8.83 -18.94
CA VAL A 246 0.25 8.46 -20.04
C VAL A 246 -1.21 8.41 -19.59
N TYR A 247 -1.48 7.86 -18.42
CA TYR A 247 -2.86 7.74 -17.93
C TYR A 247 -3.39 9.07 -17.42
N SER A 248 -2.57 9.86 -16.71
CA SER A 248 -2.98 11.19 -16.23
C SER A 248 -3.27 12.14 -17.40
N LYS A 249 -2.45 12.13 -18.46
CA LYS A 249 -2.73 12.88 -19.70
C LYS A 249 -4.06 12.48 -20.34
N LYS A 250 -4.35 11.16 -20.42
CA LYS A 250 -5.63 10.69 -20.93
C LYS A 250 -6.82 11.22 -20.14
N LEU A 251 -6.70 11.25 -18.79
CA LEU A 251 -7.75 11.81 -17.93
C LEU A 251 -7.94 13.31 -18.19
N SER A 252 -6.84 14.07 -18.30
CA SER A 252 -6.91 15.52 -18.60
C SER A 252 -7.59 15.78 -19.95
N SER A 253 -7.20 15.07 -21.01
CA SER A 253 -7.85 15.20 -22.33
C SER A 253 -9.35 14.87 -22.31
N LEU A 254 -9.77 13.91 -21.45
CA LEU A 254 -11.18 13.59 -21.31
C LEU A 254 -11.97 14.70 -20.58
N ILE A 255 -11.36 15.30 -19.55
CA ILE A 255 -11.91 16.43 -18.81
C ILE A 255 -12.10 17.64 -19.75
N GLU A 256 -11.10 17.94 -20.58
CA GLU A 256 -11.16 18.99 -21.62
C GLU A 256 -12.28 18.71 -22.62
N ARG A 257 -12.35 17.49 -23.14
CA ARG A 257 -13.36 17.06 -24.13
C ARG A 257 -14.79 17.25 -23.61
N TYR A 258 -15.02 17.02 -22.30
CA TYR A 258 -16.32 17.15 -21.65
C TYR A 258 -16.56 18.53 -21.04
N ASN A 259 -15.69 19.50 -21.30
CA ASN A 259 -15.79 20.86 -20.72
C ASN A 259 -15.86 20.90 -19.18
N LEU A 260 -15.30 19.89 -18.52
CA LEU A 260 -15.33 19.73 -17.06
C LEU A 260 -14.19 20.45 -16.32
N ASN A 261 -13.37 21.27 -17.01
CA ASN A 261 -12.20 21.94 -16.44
C ASN A 261 -12.52 22.85 -15.24
N LYS A 262 -13.74 23.41 -15.20
CA LYS A 262 -14.21 24.26 -14.09
C LYS A 262 -14.68 23.44 -12.88
N ASN A 263 -15.03 22.18 -13.09
CA ASN A 263 -15.62 21.31 -12.08
C ASN A 263 -14.62 20.31 -11.51
N VAL A 264 -13.61 19.85 -12.28
CA VAL A 264 -12.72 18.76 -11.87
C VAL A 264 -11.32 19.26 -11.58
N LYS A 265 -10.79 18.86 -10.40
CA LYS A 265 -9.44 19.19 -9.96
C LYS A 265 -8.63 17.92 -9.67
N PHE A 266 -7.34 17.93 -10.04
CA PHE A 266 -6.38 16.91 -9.63
C PHE A 266 -5.63 17.38 -8.39
N ILE A 267 -5.66 16.58 -7.33
CA ILE A 267 -4.91 16.83 -6.11
C ILE A 267 -3.91 15.70 -5.89
N SER A 268 -2.69 16.05 -5.55
CA SER A 268 -1.64 15.06 -5.23
C SER A 268 -1.98 14.24 -3.99
N ALA A 269 -1.43 13.03 -3.92
CA ALA A 269 -1.63 12.16 -2.76
C ALA A 269 -1.17 12.83 -1.46
N THR A 270 -2.04 12.82 -0.45
CA THR A 270 -1.82 13.42 0.87
C THR A 270 -2.06 12.41 2.00
N ARG A 271 -1.65 12.76 3.21
CA ARG A 271 -2.06 12.09 4.45
C ARG A 271 -3.31 12.71 5.09
N ASP A 272 -3.77 13.85 4.60
CA ASP A 272 -4.92 14.56 5.16
C ASP A 272 -6.26 13.91 4.77
N MET A 273 -6.23 12.59 4.55
CA MET A 273 -7.40 11.79 4.16
C MET A 273 -8.55 11.78 5.18
N PRO A 274 -8.31 11.98 6.50
CA PRO A 274 -9.40 12.06 7.47
C PRO A 274 -10.18 13.38 7.41
N ILE A 275 -9.59 14.43 6.81
CA ILE A 275 -10.19 15.74 6.69
C ILE A 275 -11.13 15.80 5.50
#